data_1cc606c5d2f7eb6f2eb3573fde81cdd4
#
_entry.id   1cc606c5d2f7eb6f2eb3573fde81cdd4
#
_cell.length_a   1.000
_cell.length_b   1.000
_cell.length_c   1.000
_cell.angle_alpha   90.00
_cell.angle_beta   90.00
_cell.angle_gamma   90.00
#
_symmetry.space_group_name_H-M   'P 1'
#
loop_
_entity.id
_entity.type
_entity.pdbx_description
1 polymer ?
#
loop_
_entity_poly.entity_id
_entity_poly.type
_entity_poly.pdbx_seq_one_letter_code
_entity_poly.pdbx_strand_id
1 'polypeptide(L)'
;MSATPKFANIQGSNFHQELKRRVQQYFIDSKKPATGNFSLYFKAGLLWTLYIALYIHVVFFTPTYWIAFLECLAMGGLTAAIGFNVMHDGGHGSFSRSKFWNKIAAFSANALGASGIMWNNKHNIIHHTYTNIDGIDDDIEIKPMLRMCTTQKKYFIHRFQHIYVWFLYTLLLLVWVFESDYRKYFKQKVGPVPIKKMSTFDHFAFWFAKIGYMFMMIVLPIYLIGFVPWLIGFLSLAMFAGFILSIVFQLAHTVEETAFPVPSGDSNRIEEEWAIHQIQTTANFATRNKLI
;
A
#
# COMPACT_ATOMS: atom_id res chain seq x y z
N MET A 1 17.49 -16.02 -14.99
CA MET A 1 16.47 -15.53 -14.03
C MET A 1 17.09 -15.67 -12.65
N SER A 2 17.27 -14.58 -11.92
CA SER A 2 17.65 -14.69 -10.50
C SER A 2 16.50 -15.40 -9.79
N ALA A 3 16.73 -16.62 -9.30
CA ALA A 3 15.75 -17.32 -8.50
C ALA A 3 15.52 -16.51 -7.22
N THR A 4 14.27 -16.36 -6.78
CA THR A 4 13.97 -15.75 -5.48
C THR A 4 14.64 -16.55 -4.38
N PRO A 5 15.19 -15.88 -3.33
CA PRO A 5 15.84 -16.60 -2.23
C PRO A 5 14.87 -17.50 -1.49
N LYS A 6 15.38 -18.56 -0.92
CA LYS A 6 14.63 -19.48 -0.06
C LYS A 6 14.98 -19.20 1.38
N PHE A 7 14.00 -19.21 2.26
CA PHE A 7 14.23 -19.17 3.70
C PHE A 7 14.77 -20.51 4.21
N ALA A 8 15.58 -20.45 5.26
CA ALA A 8 16.04 -21.67 5.91
C ALA A 8 14.84 -22.43 6.51
N ASN A 9 14.88 -23.75 6.37
CA ASN A 9 14.00 -24.64 7.11
C ASN A 9 14.83 -25.20 8.28
N ILE A 10 14.72 -24.53 9.44
CA ILE A 10 15.46 -24.92 10.64
C ILE A 10 14.74 -26.12 11.26
N GLN A 11 15.33 -27.31 11.14
CA GLN A 11 14.79 -28.52 11.76
C GLN A 11 14.65 -28.32 13.28
N GLY A 12 13.44 -28.55 13.81
CA GLY A 12 13.13 -28.35 15.22
C GLY A 12 12.70 -26.94 15.61
N SER A 13 12.68 -25.96 14.69
CA SER A 13 12.06 -24.66 14.97
C SER A 13 10.55 -24.80 14.92
N ASN A 14 9.93 -24.51 16.08
CA ASN A 14 8.47 -24.47 16.24
C ASN A 14 7.96 -23.02 16.39
N PHE A 15 8.81 -22.01 16.15
CA PHE A 15 8.49 -20.63 16.45
C PHE A 15 7.21 -20.15 15.77
N HIS A 16 7.10 -20.30 14.44
CA HIS A 16 5.91 -19.88 13.70
C HIS A 16 4.66 -20.63 14.16
N GLN A 17 4.76 -21.94 14.41
CA GLN A 17 3.63 -22.75 14.85
C GLN A 17 3.18 -22.32 16.26
N GLU A 18 4.12 -22.11 17.18
CA GLU A 18 3.83 -21.70 18.55
C GLU A 18 3.24 -20.27 18.59
N LEU A 19 3.79 -19.34 17.80
CA LEU A 19 3.24 -17.98 17.66
C LEU A 19 1.79 -18.03 17.17
N LYS A 20 1.52 -18.79 16.12
CA LYS A 20 0.18 -18.98 15.57
C LYS A 20 -0.78 -19.59 16.59
N ARG A 21 -0.33 -20.62 17.35
CA ARG A 21 -1.11 -21.23 18.42
C ARG A 21 -1.47 -20.21 19.52
N ARG A 22 -0.50 -19.41 19.99
CA ARG A 22 -0.74 -18.38 21.01
C ARG A 22 -1.70 -17.30 20.55
N VAL A 23 -1.58 -16.85 19.30
CA VAL A 23 -2.50 -15.86 18.72
C VAL A 23 -3.92 -16.44 18.64
N GLN A 24 -4.08 -17.69 18.20
CA GLN A 24 -5.38 -18.35 18.17
C GLN A 24 -5.98 -18.49 19.57
N GLN A 25 -5.17 -18.91 20.56
CA GLN A 25 -5.59 -19.06 21.94
C GLN A 25 -6.07 -17.70 22.52
N TYR A 26 -5.34 -16.61 22.22
CA TYR A 26 -5.76 -15.25 22.65
C TYR A 26 -7.17 -14.88 22.14
N PHE A 27 -7.49 -15.19 20.89
CA PHE A 27 -8.84 -14.90 20.35
C PHE A 27 -9.91 -15.77 20.98
N ILE A 28 -9.60 -17.03 21.30
CA ILE A 28 -10.52 -17.94 22.03
C ILE A 28 -10.78 -17.40 23.43
N ASP A 29 -9.73 -17.12 24.19
CA ASP A 29 -9.82 -16.70 25.60
C ASP A 29 -10.49 -15.32 25.73
N SER A 30 -10.14 -14.39 24.85
CA SER A 30 -10.70 -13.04 24.86
C SER A 30 -12.11 -12.94 24.27
N LYS A 31 -12.60 -14.01 23.62
CA LYS A 31 -13.88 -14.03 22.87
C LYS A 31 -14.00 -12.90 21.82
N LYS A 32 -12.87 -12.39 21.33
CA LYS A 32 -12.82 -11.35 20.31
C LYS A 32 -12.83 -11.99 18.92
N PRO A 33 -13.46 -11.34 17.92
CA PRO A 33 -13.33 -11.80 16.54
C PRO A 33 -11.91 -11.56 16.04
N ALA A 34 -11.37 -12.51 15.26
CA ALA A 34 -10.08 -12.36 14.57
C ALA A 34 -10.19 -11.50 13.29
N THR A 35 -11.38 -11.06 12.93
CA THR A 35 -11.66 -10.19 11.77
C THR A 35 -12.36 -8.92 12.25
N GLY A 36 -12.64 -8.02 11.32
CA GLY A 36 -13.31 -6.75 11.59
C GLY A 36 -14.62 -6.89 12.39
N ASN A 37 -14.93 -5.85 13.13
CA ASN A 37 -16.12 -5.72 13.97
C ASN A 37 -16.97 -4.51 13.53
N PHE A 38 -18.05 -4.22 14.26
CA PHE A 38 -18.93 -3.09 13.96
C PHE A 38 -18.19 -1.75 13.87
N SER A 39 -17.24 -1.49 14.76
CA SER A 39 -16.45 -0.24 14.74
C SER A 39 -15.66 -0.08 13.43
N LEU A 40 -15.06 -1.18 12.92
CA LEU A 40 -14.37 -1.16 11.64
C LEU A 40 -15.34 -0.89 10.47
N TYR A 41 -16.50 -1.56 10.47
CA TYR A 41 -17.50 -1.36 9.41
C TYR A 41 -18.10 0.04 9.41
N PHE A 42 -18.41 0.57 10.60
CA PHE A 42 -18.87 1.95 10.76
C PHE A 42 -17.83 2.95 10.27
N LYS A 43 -16.56 2.76 10.68
CA LYS A 43 -15.45 3.60 10.19
C LYS A 43 -15.32 3.53 8.66
N ALA A 44 -15.37 2.36 8.08
CA ALA A 44 -15.30 2.18 6.63
C ALA A 44 -16.46 2.90 5.91
N GLY A 45 -17.68 2.75 6.40
CA GLY A 45 -18.85 3.46 5.87
C GLY A 45 -18.72 4.97 5.98
N LEU A 46 -18.27 5.47 7.13
CA LEU A 46 -18.05 6.89 7.36
C LEU A 46 -16.99 7.47 6.40
N LEU A 47 -15.84 6.80 6.28
CA LEU A 47 -14.77 7.25 5.39
C LEU A 47 -15.23 7.37 3.93
N TRP A 48 -15.94 6.36 3.42
CA TRP A 48 -16.49 6.40 2.07
C TRP A 48 -17.59 7.45 1.90
N THR A 49 -18.48 7.59 2.88
CA THR A 49 -19.54 8.61 2.83
C THR A 49 -18.95 10.01 2.77
N LEU A 50 -17.95 10.30 3.61
CA LEU A 50 -17.26 11.60 3.61
C LEU A 50 -16.52 11.83 2.29
N TYR A 51 -15.81 10.82 1.76
CA TYR A 51 -15.10 10.94 0.49
C TYR A 51 -16.05 11.27 -0.67
N ILE A 52 -17.17 10.54 -0.77
CA ILE A 52 -18.18 10.76 -1.81
C ILE A 52 -18.86 12.13 -1.65
N ALA A 53 -19.20 12.51 -0.43
CA ALA A 53 -19.83 13.81 -0.15
C ALA A 53 -18.93 14.98 -0.54
N LEU A 54 -17.63 14.92 -0.19
CA LEU A 54 -16.67 15.95 -0.58
C LEU A 54 -16.45 15.98 -2.10
N TYR A 55 -16.34 14.82 -2.73
CA TYR A 55 -16.25 14.76 -4.19
C TYR A 55 -17.44 15.41 -4.88
N ILE A 56 -18.66 15.09 -4.45
CA ILE A 56 -19.88 15.68 -4.98
C ILE A 56 -19.88 17.21 -4.75
N HIS A 57 -19.51 17.67 -3.55
CA HIS A 57 -19.50 19.09 -3.23
C HIS A 57 -18.48 19.85 -4.08
N VAL A 58 -17.25 19.38 -4.19
CA VAL A 58 -16.20 20.03 -4.99
C VAL A 58 -16.56 20.08 -6.47
N VAL A 59 -17.08 18.98 -7.03
CA VAL A 59 -17.25 18.85 -8.48
C VAL A 59 -18.57 19.45 -8.97
N PHE A 60 -19.66 19.31 -8.21
CA PHE A 60 -20.99 19.70 -8.68
C PHE A 60 -21.52 21.00 -8.06
N PHE A 61 -21.02 21.37 -6.86
CA PHE A 61 -21.45 22.61 -6.19
C PHE A 61 -20.40 23.72 -6.27
N THR A 62 -19.18 23.40 -6.73
CA THR A 62 -18.08 24.36 -6.99
C THR A 62 -17.90 25.41 -5.90
N PRO A 63 -17.49 25.01 -4.68
CA PRO A 63 -17.31 25.94 -3.57
C PRO A 63 -16.19 26.96 -3.88
N THR A 64 -16.06 27.97 -3.03
CA THR A 64 -14.96 28.94 -3.17
C THR A 64 -13.60 28.23 -3.19
N TYR A 65 -12.62 28.80 -3.89
CA TYR A 65 -11.32 28.14 -4.12
C TYR A 65 -10.64 27.64 -2.83
N TRP A 66 -10.72 28.38 -1.74
CA TRP A 66 -10.14 27.97 -0.46
C TRP A 66 -10.84 26.78 0.17
N ILE A 67 -12.17 26.76 0.09
CA ILE A 67 -12.97 25.63 0.57
C ILE A 67 -12.66 24.41 -0.29
N ALA A 68 -12.70 24.53 -1.63
CA ALA A 68 -12.35 23.46 -2.56
C ALA A 68 -10.94 22.90 -2.30
N PHE A 69 -9.95 23.77 -2.06
CA PHE A 69 -8.59 23.35 -1.74
C PHE A 69 -8.52 22.51 -0.46
N LEU A 70 -9.16 22.99 0.63
CA LEU A 70 -9.19 22.25 1.89
C LEU A 70 -9.94 20.92 1.77
N GLU A 71 -11.02 20.89 1.01
CA GLU A 71 -11.77 19.66 0.73
C GLU A 71 -10.96 18.67 -0.10
N CYS A 72 -10.18 19.12 -1.08
CA CYS A 72 -9.27 18.28 -1.84
C CYS A 72 -8.15 17.70 -0.95
N LEU A 73 -7.59 18.47 -0.01
CA LEU A 73 -6.67 17.94 0.99
C LEU A 73 -7.35 16.90 1.90
N ALA A 74 -8.57 17.19 2.37
CA ALA A 74 -9.33 16.22 3.17
C ALA A 74 -9.61 14.93 2.39
N MET A 75 -9.98 15.02 1.10
CA MET A 75 -10.12 13.86 0.22
C MET A 75 -8.80 13.09 0.08
N GLY A 76 -7.66 13.76 0.01
CA GLY A 76 -6.34 13.13 0.03
C GLY A 76 -6.10 12.33 1.32
N GLY A 77 -6.42 12.91 2.46
CA GLY A 77 -6.38 12.22 3.76
C GLY A 77 -7.33 11.02 3.83
N LEU A 78 -8.55 11.18 3.32
CA LEU A 78 -9.52 10.08 3.23
C LEU A 78 -9.08 8.98 2.27
N THR A 79 -8.42 9.32 1.16
CA THR A 79 -7.81 8.33 0.25
C THR A 79 -6.82 7.44 0.99
N ALA A 80 -5.92 8.03 1.76
CA ALA A 80 -4.97 7.27 2.57
C ALA A 80 -5.67 6.47 3.68
N ALA A 81 -6.64 7.07 4.38
CA ALA A 81 -7.40 6.39 5.43
C ALA A 81 -8.20 5.18 4.92
N ILE A 82 -8.86 5.31 3.76
CA ILE A 82 -9.55 4.20 3.09
C ILE A 82 -8.53 3.14 2.66
N GLY A 83 -7.38 3.56 2.12
CA GLY A 83 -6.29 2.67 1.76
C GLY A 83 -5.87 1.77 2.91
N PHE A 84 -5.59 2.33 4.08
CA PHE A 84 -5.12 1.56 5.24
C PHE A 84 -6.22 0.81 6.00
N ASN A 85 -7.39 1.41 6.19
CA ASN A 85 -8.40 0.83 7.08
C ASN A 85 -9.47 0.00 6.37
N VAL A 86 -9.57 0.08 5.05
CA VAL A 86 -10.59 -0.64 4.27
C VAL A 86 -9.94 -1.55 3.24
N MET A 87 -9.18 -0.94 2.33
CA MET A 87 -8.54 -1.65 1.21
C MET A 87 -7.54 -2.69 1.70
N HIS A 88 -6.63 -2.30 2.58
CA HIS A 88 -5.56 -3.14 3.11
C HIS A 88 -6.12 -4.33 3.90
N ASP A 89 -7.06 -4.09 4.82
CA ASP A 89 -7.71 -5.14 5.59
C ASP A 89 -8.50 -6.09 4.68
N GLY A 90 -9.19 -5.56 3.67
CA GLY A 90 -9.89 -6.35 2.65
C GLY A 90 -8.94 -7.22 1.84
N GLY A 91 -7.80 -6.66 1.43
CA GLY A 91 -6.75 -7.33 0.67
C GLY A 91 -6.09 -8.47 1.45
N HIS A 92 -5.95 -8.33 2.76
CA HIS A 92 -5.47 -9.39 3.67
C HIS A 92 -6.56 -10.37 4.10
N GLY A 93 -7.82 -10.15 3.74
CA GLY A 93 -8.93 -11.00 4.15
C GLY A 93 -9.32 -10.87 5.60
N SER A 94 -8.88 -9.81 6.28
CA SER A 94 -9.12 -9.53 7.71
C SER A 94 -10.29 -8.57 7.96
N PHE A 95 -10.78 -7.88 6.94
CA PHE A 95 -11.90 -6.94 7.05
C PHE A 95 -13.18 -7.64 7.53
N SER A 96 -13.48 -8.84 7.05
CA SER A 96 -14.69 -9.59 7.39
C SER A 96 -14.46 -11.10 7.40
N ARG A 97 -15.33 -11.84 8.08
CA ARG A 97 -15.42 -13.31 7.95
C ARG A 97 -15.87 -13.73 6.54
N SER A 98 -16.59 -12.88 5.83
CA SER A 98 -17.10 -13.15 4.48
C SER A 98 -16.05 -12.80 3.42
N LYS A 99 -15.71 -13.75 2.57
CA LYS A 99 -14.83 -13.52 1.40
C LYS A 99 -15.39 -12.46 0.45
N PHE A 100 -16.71 -12.34 0.35
CA PHE A 100 -17.38 -11.35 -0.50
C PHE A 100 -17.10 -9.93 0.02
N TRP A 101 -17.29 -9.66 1.31
CA TRP A 101 -17.03 -8.35 1.89
C TRP A 101 -15.55 -7.98 1.89
N ASN A 102 -14.65 -8.96 2.06
CA ASN A 102 -13.22 -8.73 1.89
C ASN A 102 -12.88 -8.29 0.46
N LYS A 103 -13.50 -8.91 -0.55
CA LYS A 103 -13.31 -8.50 -1.95
C LYS A 103 -13.84 -7.09 -2.23
N ILE A 104 -15.01 -6.72 -1.68
CA ILE A 104 -15.56 -5.36 -1.79
C ILE A 104 -14.63 -4.35 -1.12
N ALA A 105 -14.17 -4.63 0.09
CA ALA A 105 -13.22 -3.75 0.79
C ALA A 105 -11.90 -3.61 0.00
N ALA A 106 -11.34 -4.71 -0.51
CA ALA A 106 -10.13 -4.68 -1.36
C ALA A 106 -10.35 -3.92 -2.67
N PHE A 107 -11.56 -3.93 -3.24
CA PHE A 107 -11.91 -3.19 -4.46
C PHE A 107 -11.80 -1.67 -4.28
N SER A 108 -11.73 -1.18 -3.04
CA SER A 108 -11.41 0.23 -2.75
C SER A 108 -10.12 0.70 -3.43
N ALA A 109 -9.12 -0.18 -3.63
CA ALA A 109 -7.94 0.15 -4.42
C ALA A 109 -8.33 0.65 -5.82
N ASN A 110 -9.21 -0.09 -6.49
CA ASN A 110 -9.65 0.19 -7.85
C ASN A 110 -10.47 1.48 -7.92
N ALA A 111 -11.33 1.72 -6.94
CA ALA A 111 -12.12 2.95 -6.85
C ALA A 111 -11.26 4.20 -6.60
N LEU A 112 -10.12 4.04 -5.91
CA LEU A 112 -9.14 5.10 -5.65
C LEU A 112 -8.03 5.21 -6.72
N GLY A 113 -8.17 4.50 -7.84
CA GLY A 113 -7.29 4.58 -9.01
C GLY A 113 -6.14 3.58 -9.05
N ALA A 114 -5.86 2.87 -7.96
CA ALA A 114 -4.87 1.81 -7.94
C ALA A 114 -5.45 0.49 -8.46
N SER A 115 -4.60 -0.47 -8.81
CA SER A 115 -5.03 -1.81 -9.19
C SER A 115 -4.93 -2.78 -8.03
N GLY A 116 -6.06 -3.29 -7.54
CA GLY A 116 -6.08 -4.29 -6.47
C GLY A 116 -5.32 -5.57 -6.84
N ILE A 117 -5.32 -5.96 -8.13
CA ILE A 117 -4.57 -7.13 -8.60
C ILE A 117 -3.07 -6.88 -8.52
N MET A 118 -2.59 -5.72 -9.01
CA MET A 118 -1.17 -5.36 -8.96
C MET A 118 -0.71 -5.16 -7.52
N TRP A 119 -1.53 -4.51 -6.70
CA TRP A 119 -1.26 -4.35 -5.28
C TRP A 119 -1.16 -5.70 -4.56
N ASN A 120 -2.08 -6.63 -4.79
CA ASN A 120 -2.04 -7.95 -4.16
C ASN A 120 -0.74 -8.73 -4.52
N ASN A 121 -0.31 -8.67 -5.78
CA ASN A 121 0.95 -9.31 -6.19
C ASN A 121 2.16 -8.64 -5.56
N LYS A 122 2.17 -7.29 -5.54
CA LYS A 122 3.26 -6.52 -4.94
C LYS A 122 3.30 -6.71 -3.42
N HIS A 123 2.18 -6.50 -2.74
CA HIS A 123 2.11 -6.41 -1.29
C HIS A 123 1.99 -7.78 -0.62
N ASN A 124 0.92 -8.55 -0.91
CA ASN A 124 0.68 -9.80 -0.21
C ASN A 124 1.64 -10.92 -0.61
N ILE A 125 2.07 -10.97 -1.88
CA ILE A 125 2.90 -12.08 -2.36
C ILE A 125 4.38 -11.75 -2.24
N ILE A 126 4.82 -10.56 -2.66
CA ILE A 126 6.25 -10.25 -2.73
C ILE A 126 6.72 -9.57 -1.46
N HIS A 127 6.13 -8.43 -1.10
CA HIS A 127 6.56 -7.67 0.07
C HIS A 127 6.47 -8.50 1.37
N HIS A 128 5.33 -9.12 1.68
CA HIS A 128 5.20 -9.99 2.86
C HIS A 128 6.02 -11.28 2.83
N THR A 129 6.51 -11.69 1.67
CA THR A 129 7.44 -12.82 1.61
C THR A 129 8.88 -12.36 1.78
N TYR A 130 9.27 -11.24 1.15
CA TYR A 130 10.64 -10.80 1.00
C TYR A 130 10.87 -9.37 1.51
N THR A 131 10.21 -9.00 2.60
CA THR A 131 10.30 -7.66 3.20
C THR A 131 11.75 -7.21 3.35
N ASN A 132 12.07 -5.99 2.90
CA ASN A 132 13.39 -5.37 2.97
C ASN A 132 14.54 -6.12 2.26
N ILE A 133 14.26 -7.07 1.36
CA ILE A 133 15.30 -7.71 0.56
C ILE A 133 15.55 -6.91 -0.72
N ASP A 134 16.74 -6.30 -0.81
CA ASP A 134 17.18 -5.48 -1.95
C ASP A 134 17.10 -6.24 -3.28
N GLY A 135 16.55 -5.60 -4.30
CA GLY A 135 16.33 -6.17 -5.62
C GLY A 135 15.10 -7.06 -5.77
N ILE A 136 14.34 -7.30 -4.68
CA ILE A 136 13.13 -8.13 -4.68
C ILE A 136 11.92 -7.36 -4.14
N ASP A 137 12.05 -6.75 -2.97
CA ASP A 137 11.00 -5.96 -2.36
C ASP A 137 10.83 -4.62 -3.10
N ASP A 138 9.75 -4.50 -3.86
CA ASP A 138 9.45 -3.31 -4.67
C ASP A 138 9.21 -2.05 -3.80
N ASP A 139 8.97 -2.20 -2.49
CA ASP A 139 8.73 -1.07 -1.59
C ASP A 139 10.03 -0.31 -1.24
N ILE A 140 11.18 -0.95 -1.37
CA ILE A 140 12.49 -0.30 -1.22
C ILE A 140 13.22 -0.04 -2.55
N GLU A 141 12.61 -0.37 -3.70
CA GLU A 141 13.20 -0.24 -5.04
C GLU A 141 12.91 1.13 -5.68
N ILE A 142 13.30 2.22 -5.00
CA ILE A 142 13.11 3.60 -5.47
C ILE A 142 14.41 4.15 -6.10
N LYS A 143 15.34 3.26 -6.48
CA LYS A 143 16.61 3.61 -7.13
C LYS A 143 16.40 4.35 -8.46
N PRO A 144 17.25 5.30 -8.82
CA PRO A 144 18.36 5.88 -8.07
C PRO A 144 17.96 7.06 -7.17
N MET A 145 16.65 7.37 -7.07
CA MET A 145 16.16 8.56 -6.40
C MET A 145 16.36 8.51 -4.87
N LEU A 146 16.10 7.34 -4.26
CA LEU A 146 16.33 7.09 -2.84
C LEU A 146 17.24 5.88 -2.66
N ARG A 147 18.10 5.95 -1.64
CA ARG A 147 18.86 4.81 -1.14
C ARG A 147 18.25 4.35 0.16
N MET A 148 17.56 3.19 0.10
CA MET A 148 16.78 2.67 1.22
C MET A 148 17.56 1.71 2.11
N CYS A 149 18.63 1.09 1.59
CA CYS A 149 19.48 0.17 2.36
C CYS A 149 20.96 0.28 1.98
N THR A 150 21.83 -0.33 2.78
CA THR A 150 23.29 -0.24 2.63
C THR A 150 23.82 -0.94 1.39
N THR A 151 23.13 -1.97 0.89
CA THR A 151 23.48 -2.72 -0.33
C THR A 151 23.27 -1.92 -1.60
N GLN A 152 22.40 -0.91 -1.58
CA GLN A 152 22.12 -0.06 -2.74
C GLN A 152 23.26 0.92 -2.99
N LYS A 153 23.56 1.16 -4.27
CA LYS A 153 24.62 2.10 -4.67
C LYS A 153 24.36 3.49 -4.13
N LYS A 154 25.37 4.06 -3.47
CA LYS A 154 25.32 5.42 -2.96
C LYS A 154 25.75 6.41 -4.05
N TYR A 155 24.92 7.41 -4.33
CA TYR A 155 25.23 8.55 -5.21
C TYR A 155 25.39 9.82 -4.37
N PHE A 156 26.04 10.83 -4.95
CA PHE A 156 26.27 12.12 -4.28
C PHE A 156 24.98 12.76 -3.77
N ILE A 157 23.90 12.70 -4.57
CA ILE A 157 22.60 13.28 -4.24
C ILE A 157 21.99 12.71 -2.94
N HIS A 158 22.30 11.47 -2.58
CA HIS A 158 21.74 10.83 -1.38
C HIS A 158 22.19 11.47 -0.07
N ARG A 159 23.25 12.30 -0.08
CA ARG A 159 23.62 13.12 1.09
C ARG A 159 22.53 14.13 1.48
N PHE A 160 21.67 14.49 0.52
CA PHE A 160 20.57 15.43 0.70
C PHE A 160 19.22 14.72 0.79
N GLN A 161 19.19 13.39 0.84
CA GLN A 161 17.96 12.58 0.82
C GLN A 161 16.98 13.00 1.91
N HIS A 162 17.45 13.32 3.11
CA HIS A 162 16.65 13.79 4.23
C HIS A 162 15.88 15.09 3.95
N ILE A 163 16.27 15.86 2.93
CA ILE A 163 15.58 17.08 2.50
C ILE A 163 14.56 16.75 1.42
N TYR A 164 14.98 16.14 0.30
CA TYR A 164 14.11 15.97 -0.86
C TYR A 164 13.17 14.77 -0.78
N VAL A 165 13.38 13.86 0.17
CA VAL A 165 12.49 12.70 0.37
C VAL A 165 11.05 13.10 0.62
N TRP A 166 10.83 14.20 1.32
CA TRP A 166 9.49 14.72 1.61
C TRP A 166 8.72 15.09 0.34
N PHE A 167 9.39 15.67 -0.63
CA PHE A 167 8.80 15.93 -1.94
C PHE A 167 8.50 14.62 -2.70
N LEU A 168 9.44 13.67 -2.70
CA LEU A 168 9.23 12.39 -3.38
C LEU A 168 8.06 11.61 -2.78
N TYR A 169 7.87 11.70 -1.48
CA TYR A 169 6.73 11.07 -0.81
C TYR A 169 5.38 11.59 -1.32
N THR A 170 5.28 12.87 -1.66
CA THR A 170 4.03 13.41 -2.23
C THR A 170 3.70 12.80 -3.59
N LEU A 171 4.67 12.30 -4.32
CA LEU A 171 4.47 11.74 -5.67
C LEU A 171 3.99 10.28 -5.65
N LEU A 172 3.99 9.60 -4.49
CA LEU A 172 3.70 8.16 -4.42
C LEU A 172 2.39 7.78 -5.11
N LEU A 173 1.29 8.46 -4.81
CA LEU A 173 -0.01 8.12 -5.40
C LEU A 173 -0.03 8.35 -6.92
N LEU A 174 0.58 9.44 -7.38
CA LEU A 174 0.67 9.75 -8.82
C LEU A 174 1.46 8.65 -9.55
N VAL A 175 2.65 8.31 -9.05
CA VAL A 175 3.48 7.26 -9.63
C VAL A 175 2.77 5.90 -9.56
N TRP A 176 2.10 5.59 -8.46
CA TRP A 176 1.38 4.33 -8.32
C TRP A 176 0.26 4.19 -9.35
N VAL A 177 -0.62 5.19 -9.44
CA VAL A 177 -1.82 5.13 -10.28
C VAL A 177 -1.50 5.25 -11.77
N PHE A 178 -0.55 6.12 -12.17
CA PHE A 178 -0.31 6.48 -13.57
C PHE A 178 0.92 5.81 -14.20
N GLU A 179 1.81 5.22 -13.40
CA GLU A 179 3.02 4.56 -13.94
C GLU A 179 3.14 3.11 -13.46
N SER A 180 3.22 2.90 -12.13
CA SER A 180 3.63 1.63 -11.54
C SER A 180 2.68 0.48 -11.88
N ASP A 181 1.35 0.71 -11.78
CA ASP A 181 0.36 -0.30 -12.12
C ASP A 181 0.43 -0.69 -13.59
N TYR A 182 0.57 0.28 -14.50
CA TYR A 182 0.69 0.01 -15.94
C TYR A 182 1.99 -0.72 -16.26
N ARG A 183 3.09 -0.28 -15.67
CA ARG A 183 4.40 -0.94 -15.84
C ARG A 183 4.34 -2.41 -15.41
N LYS A 184 3.73 -2.71 -14.26
CA LYS A 184 3.53 -4.08 -13.76
C LYS A 184 2.58 -4.88 -14.66
N TYR A 185 1.49 -4.25 -15.08
CA TYR A 185 0.51 -4.89 -15.98
C TYR A 185 1.15 -5.32 -17.32
N PHE A 186 1.90 -4.45 -17.99
CA PHE A 186 2.52 -4.78 -19.26
C PHE A 186 3.74 -5.70 -19.13
N LYS A 187 4.52 -5.54 -18.07
CA LYS A 187 5.68 -6.42 -17.81
C LYS A 187 5.31 -7.77 -17.24
N GLN A 188 4.08 -7.96 -16.75
CA GLN A 188 3.60 -9.16 -16.06
C GLN A 188 4.55 -9.64 -14.96
N LYS A 189 5.16 -8.69 -14.24
CA LYS A 189 6.09 -8.95 -13.14
C LYS A 189 6.16 -7.78 -12.17
N VAL A 190 6.54 -8.06 -10.92
CA VAL A 190 6.91 -7.09 -9.89
C VAL A 190 8.36 -7.34 -9.53
N GLY A 191 9.24 -6.37 -9.74
CA GLY A 191 10.68 -6.59 -9.65
C GLY A 191 11.11 -7.76 -10.56
N PRO A 192 11.85 -8.75 -10.04
CA PRO A 192 12.23 -9.97 -10.75
C PRO A 192 11.13 -11.05 -10.78
N VAL A 193 10.08 -10.92 -9.97
CA VAL A 193 9.08 -11.96 -9.73
C VAL A 193 7.93 -11.85 -10.74
N PRO A 194 7.64 -12.89 -11.53
CA PRO A 194 6.47 -12.89 -12.42
C PRO A 194 5.18 -12.91 -11.61
N ILE A 195 4.17 -12.16 -12.06
CA ILE A 195 2.83 -12.21 -11.47
C ILE A 195 2.09 -13.46 -11.95
N LYS A 196 1.10 -13.88 -11.16
CA LYS A 196 0.20 -14.96 -11.59
C LYS A 196 -0.50 -14.57 -12.88
N LYS A 197 -0.60 -15.53 -13.83
CA LYS A 197 -1.33 -15.31 -15.10
C LYS A 197 -2.72 -14.75 -14.83
N MET A 198 -3.01 -13.61 -15.41
CA MET A 198 -4.29 -12.94 -15.30
C MET A 198 -5.35 -13.64 -16.16
N SER A 199 -6.56 -13.79 -15.62
CA SER A 199 -7.72 -14.25 -16.38
C SER A 199 -8.26 -13.12 -17.28
N THR A 200 -9.13 -13.46 -18.23
CA THR A 200 -9.84 -12.46 -19.06
C THR A 200 -10.62 -11.47 -18.19
N PHE A 201 -11.23 -11.95 -17.10
CA PHE A 201 -11.93 -11.09 -16.16
C PHE A 201 -10.97 -10.13 -15.41
N ASP A 202 -9.75 -10.57 -15.06
CA ASP A 202 -8.75 -9.71 -14.41
C ASP A 202 -8.31 -8.57 -15.35
N HIS A 203 -8.12 -8.87 -16.64
CA HIS A 203 -7.82 -7.85 -17.65
C HIS A 203 -8.96 -6.84 -17.80
N PHE A 204 -10.20 -7.34 -17.91
CA PHE A 204 -11.37 -6.46 -17.96
C PHE A 204 -11.49 -5.60 -16.70
N ALA A 205 -11.39 -6.19 -15.52
CA ALA A 205 -11.48 -5.47 -14.24
C ALA A 205 -10.39 -4.39 -14.09
N PHE A 206 -9.15 -4.68 -14.53
CA PHE A 206 -8.07 -3.70 -14.54
C PHE A 206 -8.43 -2.48 -15.38
N TRP A 207 -8.78 -2.69 -16.65
CA TRP A 207 -9.04 -1.59 -17.57
C TRP A 207 -10.34 -0.84 -17.22
N PHE A 208 -11.37 -1.55 -16.84
CA PHE A 208 -12.64 -0.94 -16.41
C PHE A 208 -12.43 0.00 -15.23
N ALA A 209 -11.66 -0.44 -14.22
CA ALA A 209 -11.35 0.40 -13.06
C ALA A 209 -10.49 1.61 -13.44
N LYS A 210 -9.45 1.42 -14.27
CA LYS A 210 -8.58 2.52 -14.71
C LYS A 210 -9.34 3.56 -15.52
N ILE A 211 -10.16 3.12 -16.49
CA ILE A 211 -10.98 4.02 -17.32
C ILE A 211 -12.02 4.72 -16.44
N GLY A 212 -12.70 4.00 -15.54
CA GLY A 212 -13.67 4.58 -14.61
C GLY A 212 -13.06 5.65 -13.71
N TYR A 213 -11.88 5.38 -13.13
CA TYR A 213 -11.16 6.35 -12.33
C TYR A 213 -10.74 7.59 -13.15
N MET A 214 -10.18 7.39 -14.34
CA MET A 214 -9.81 8.49 -15.25
C MET A 214 -11.01 9.35 -15.60
N PHE A 215 -12.14 8.72 -15.91
CA PHE A 215 -13.37 9.45 -16.19
C PHE A 215 -13.84 10.26 -14.98
N MET A 216 -13.99 9.63 -13.82
CA MET A 216 -14.52 10.28 -12.62
C MET A 216 -13.58 11.34 -12.04
N MET A 217 -12.26 11.11 -12.04
CA MET A 217 -11.32 11.99 -11.35
C MET A 217 -10.65 12.99 -12.27
N ILE A 218 -10.75 12.84 -13.60
CA ILE A 218 -10.09 13.73 -14.56
C ILE A 218 -11.11 14.30 -15.55
N VAL A 219 -11.74 13.45 -16.37
CA VAL A 219 -12.56 13.92 -17.49
C VAL A 219 -13.78 14.71 -17.01
N LEU A 220 -14.55 14.12 -16.10
CA LEU A 220 -15.77 14.75 -15.57
C LEU A 220 -15.49 16.04 -14.80
N PRO A 221 -14.52 16.11 -13.88
CA PRO A 221 -14.21 17.38 -13.22
C PRO A 221 -13.68 18.46 -14.18
N ILE A 222 -12.80 18.12 -15.13
CA ILE A 222 -12.33 19.09 -16.14
C ILE A 222 -13.53 19.67 -16.93
N TYR A 223 -14.48 18.82 -17.32
CA TYR A 223 -15.66 19.25 -18.07
C TYR A 223 -16.54 20.20 -17.24
N LEU A 224 -16.72 19.94 -15.94
CA LEU A 224 -17.64 20.69 -15.07
C LEU A 224 -17.02 21.97 -14.49
N ILE A 225 -15.75 21.91 -14.05
CA ILE A 225 -15.12 23.01 -13.30
C ILE A 225 -13.93 23.65 -14.03
N GLY A 226 -13.54 23.11 -15.18
CA GLY A 226 -12.42 23.58 -15.98
C GLY A 226 -11.07 22.99 -15.59
N PHE A 227 -10.08 23.11 -16.49
CA PHE A 227 -8.78 22.46 -16.36
C PHE A 227 -7.95 22.96 -15.16
N VAL A 228 -7.86 24.28 -14.97
CA VAL A 228 -6.96 24.85 -13.95
C VAL A 228 -7.45 24.56 -12.51
N PRO A 229 -8.73 24.78 -12.15
CA PRO A 229 -9.23 24.38 -10.84
C PRO A 229 -9.09 22.87 -10.59
N TRP A 230 -9.41 22.06 -11.60
CA TRP A 230 -9.21 20.61 -11.52
C TRP A 230 -7.74 20.24 -11.23
N LEU A 231 -6.80 20.81 -11.97
CA LEU A 231 -5.38 20.47 -11.82
C LEU A 231 -4.87 20.78 -10.41
N ILE A 232 -5.21 21.95 -9.89
CA ILE A 232 -4.82 22.35 -8.53
C ILE A 232 -5.46 21.42 -7.50
N GLY A 233 -6.75 21.14 -7.60
CA GLY A 233 -7.47 20.25 -6.69
C GLY A 233 -6.97 18.82 -6.75
N PHE A 234 -6.80 18.28 -7.95
CA PHE A 234 -6.31 16.91 -8.16
C PHE A 234 -4.88 16.72 -7.63
N LEU A 235 -3.97 17.66 -7.92
CA LEU A 235 -2.61 17.60 -7.40
C LEU A 235 -2.59 17.72 -5.88
N SER A 236 -3.39 18.61 -5.29
CA SER A 236 -3.49 18.75 -3.84
C SER A 236 -3.94 17.46 -3.16
N LEU A 237 -5.00 16.84 -3.68
CA LEU A 237 -5.49 15.53 -3.22
C LEU A 237 -4.41 14.46 -3.35
N ALA A 238 -3.86 14.30 -4.56
CA ALA A 238 -2.95 13.20 -4.87
C ALA A 238 -1.62 13.31 -4.12
N MET A 239 -1.07 14.53 -4.01
CA MET A 239 0.19 14.77 -3.29
C MET A 239 0.01 14.59 -1.78
N PHE A 240 -1.10 15.05 -1.21
CA PHE A 240 -1.36 14.86 0.22
C PHE A 240 -1.62 13.39 0.56
N ALA A 241 -2.38 12.67 -0.26
CA ALA A 241 -2.55 11.23 -0.12
C ALA A 241 -1.22 10.49 -0.22
N GLY A 242 -0.40 10.79 -1.23
CA GLY A 242 0.92 10.21 -1.44
C GLY A 242 1.84 10.43 -0.23
N PHE A 243 1.85 11.63 0.31
CA PHE A 243 2.62 11.98 1.50
C PHE A 243 2.25 11.11 2.72
N ILE A 244 0.96 11.02 3.04
CA ILE A 244 0.48 10.21 4.17
C ILE A 244 0.78 8.72 3.94
N LEU A 245 0.48 8.21 2.74
CA LEU A 245 0.74 6.81 2.39
C LEU A 245 2.22 6.47 2.54
N SER A 246 3.12 7.32 2.02
CA SER A 246 4.57 7.09 2.10
C SER A 246 5.06 7.05 3.54
N ILE A 247 4.66 8.00 4.39
CA ILE A 247 5.08 8.04 5.79
C ILE A 247 4.66 6.75 6.51
N VAL A 248 3.39 6.35 6.38
CA VAL A 248 2.89 5.18 7.09
C VAL A 248 3.57 3.90 6.61
N PHE A 249 3.77 3.72 5.30
CA PHE A 249 4.50 2.56 4.77
C PHE A 249 5.95 2.50 5.24
N GLN A 250 6.66 3.65 5.21
CA GLN A 250 8.06 3.68 5.60
C GLN A 250 8.25 3.40 7.10
N LEU A 251 7.37 3.93 7.96
CA LEU A 251 7.45 3.70 9.40
C LEU A 251 7.26 2.22 9.80
N ALA A 252 6.64 1.41 8.96
CA ALA A 252 6.44 -0.01 9.25
C ALA A 252 7.72 -0.86 9.07
N HIS A 253 8.56 -0.51 8.08
CA HIS A 253 9.63 -1.42 7.62
C HIS A 253 11.00 -0.76 7.42
N THR A 254 11.10 0.57 7.32
CA THR A 254 12.35 1.25 6.96
C THR A 254 12.77 2.27 8.02
N VAL A 255 12.75 1.85 9.27
CA VAL A 255 13.24 2.62 10.41
C VAL A 255 14.57 2.07 10.92
N GLU A 256 15.23 2.78 11.84
CA GLU A 256 16.62 2.54 12.26
C GLU A 256 16.88 1.11 12.75
N GLU A 257 15.93 0.50 13.45
CA GLU A 257 16.10 -0.83 14.06
C GLU A 257 15.64 -1.99 13.17
N THR A 258 15.16 -1.73 11.96
CA THR A 258 14.72 -2.81 11.06
C THR A 258 15.87 -3.36 10.24
N ALA A 259 15.87 -4.70 10.05
CA ALA A 259 16.88 -5.37 9.27
C ALA A 259 16.66 -5.27 7.76
N PHE A 260 17.76 -5.31 6.99
CA PHE A 260 17.77 -5.45 5.54
C PHE A 260 18.58 -6.69 5.17
N PRO A 261 17.98 -7.88 5.22
CA PRO A 261 18.68 -9.14 5.02
C PRO A 261 19.23 -9.25 3.61
N VAL A 262 20.43 -9.84 3.51
CA VAL A 262 21.09 -10.12 2.22
C VAL A 262 21.14 -11.64 2.05
N PRO A 263 20.59 -12.19 0.95
CA PRO A 263 20.72 -13.61 0.65
C PRO A 263 22.20 -14.01 0.54
N SER A 264 22.55 -15.19 1.05
CA SER A 264 23.91 -15.74 0.93
C SER A 264 24.29 -15.93 -0.54
N GLY A 265 25.51 -15.48 -0.94
CA GLY A 265 25.92 -15.44 -2.35
C GLY A 265 25.92 -16.79 -3.05
N ASP A 266 26.33 -17.86 -2.36
CA ASP A 266 26.49 -19.20 -2.96
C ASP A 266 25.18 -19.99 -3.01
N SER A 267 24.32 -19.85 -2.00
CA SER A 267 23.10 -20.66 -1.89
C SER A 267 21.81 -19.90 -2.25
N ASN A 268 21.87 -18.60 -2.42
CA ASN A 268 20.71 -17.71 -2.57
C ASN A 268 19.63 -18.02 -1.50
N ARG A 269 20.04 -18.08 -0.24
CA ARG A 269 19.16 -18.39 0.90
C ARG A 269 19.23 -17.29 1.94
N ILE A 270 18.11 -17.04 2.60
CA ILE A 270 18.04 -16.33 3.87
C ILE A 270 18.26 -17.38 4.97
N GLU A 271 19.24 -17.17 5.83
CA GLU A 271 19.65 -18.17 6.84
C GLU A 271 18.64 -18.35 7.97
N GLU A 272 17.67 -17.46 8.06
CA GLU A 272 16.61 -17.48 9.05
C GLU A 272 15.32 -18.05 8.47
N GLU A 273 14.43 -18.53 9.35
CA GLU A 273 13.09 -18.90 8.93
C GLU A 273 12.24 -17.64 8.65
N TRP A 274 11.25 -17.77 7.77
CA TRP A 274 10.40 -16.66 7.33
C TRP A 274 9.76 -15.87 8.50
N ALA A 275 9.30 -16.55 9.55
CA ALA A 275 8.65 -15.87 10.67
C ALA A 275 9.61 -14.98 11.49
N ILE A 276 10.87 -15.39 11.64
CA ILE A 276 11.92 -14.58 12.27
C ILE A 276 12.25 -13.37 11.38
N HIS A 277 12.41 -13.60 10.07
CA HIS A 277 12.63 -12.53 9.11
C HIS A 277 11.53 -11.45 9.19
N GLN A 278 10.24 -11.83 9.29
CA GLN A 278 9.13 -10.88 9.43
C GLN A 278 9.27 -9.99 10.67
N ILE A 279 9.71 -10.55 11.81
CA ILE A 279 9.91 -9.77 13.04
C ILE A 279 11.07 -8.82 12.91
N GLN A 280 12.18 -9.25 12.32
CA GLN A 280 13.39 -8.42 12.18
C GLN A 280 13.24 -7.27 11.17
N THR A 281 12.37 -7.45 10.17
CA THR A 281 12.14 -6.46 9.11
C THR A 281 10.92 -5.55 9.38
N THR A 282 10.27 -5.68 10.53
CA THR A 282 9.07 -4.91 10.88
C THR A 282 9.27 -4.16 12.20
N ALA A 283 8.92 -2.89 12.19
CA ALA A 283 9.03 -2.03 13.36
C ALA A 283 7.86 -2.20 14.33
N ASN A 284 8.16 -2.05 15.61
CA ASN A 284 7.13 -1.85 16.63
C ASN A 284 6.76 -0.36 16.68
N PHE A 285 5.51 -0.03 16.41
CA PHE A 285 5.04 1.35 16.40
C PHE A 285 4.03 1.60 17.52
N ALA A 286 4.22 2.69 18.27
CA ALA A 286 3.29 3.21 19.26
C ALA A 286 2.78 2.19 20.31
N THR A 287 3.58 1.19 20.69
CA THR A 287 3.20 0.07 21.55
C THR A 287 2.60 0.45 22.91
N ARG A 288 2.82 1.67 23.37
CA ARG A 288 2.31 2.23 24.63
C ARG A 288 1.19 3.26 24.43
N ASN A 289 0.89 3.62 23.20
CA ASN A 289 -0.15 4.61 22.89
C ASN A 289 -1.52 3.90 22.81
N LYS A 290 -2.50 4.45 23.53
CA LYS A 290 -3.86 3.89 23.57
C LYS A 290 -4.79 4.48 22.49
N LEU A 291 -4.33 5.51 21.78
CA LEU A 291 -5.12 6.22 20.76
C LEU A 291 -4.74 5.81 19.33
N ILE A 292 -3.57 5.18 19.15
CA ILE A 292 -3.05 4.71 17.86
C ILE A 292 -3.01 3.21 17.85
#